data_dceccf5cda0975677fd881a78aeeb970
#
_entry.id   dceccf5cda0975677fd881a78aeeb970
#
_cell.length_a   1.000
_cell.length_b   1.000
_cell.length_c   1.000
_cell.angle_alpha   90.00
_cell.angle_beta   90.00
_cell.angle_gamma   90.00
#
_symmetry.space_group_name_H-M   'P 1'
#
loop_
_entity.id
_entity.type
_entity.pdbx_description
1 polymer ?
#
loop_
_entity_poly.entity_id
_entity_poly.type
_entity_poly.pdbx_seq_one_letter_code
_entity_poly.pdbx_strand_id
1 'polypeptide(L)'
;QIQFNDKDNRLFILESYNPIYTPKKYRNWFGQLLEHSPYCERDIRRPNELETYNENGDFKIKIKKQNEIIEMIYASHPFDVVGYDGFNYPYAFSIHDFEPITGRIHQPPPVHQTFETSALVVCSFVPRLYDYHPKSIPAPYNHSNIDSDEVLYYVDGDFMSRNDVKPGHISLHPAGIPHGPHPGAMERSIGLVDTKELAVMVDTFKPLAVTEEALKIADNNYYARLQHALLLNDEEAEKLRK
;
A
#
# COMPACT_ATOMS: atom_id res chain seq x y z
N GLN A 1 -10.36 -14.26 -13.97
CA GLN A 1 -11.17 -14.72 -12.84
C GLN A 1 -10.28 -14.85 -11.61
N ILE A 2 -10.69 -14.30 -10.46
CA ILE A 2 -10.00 -14.46 -9.18
C ILE A 2 -10.71 -15.58 -8.43
N GLN A 3 -9.96 -16.58 -7.99
CA GLN A 3 -10.45 -17.67 -7.17
C GLN A 3 -9.77 -17.62 -5.81
N PHE A 4 -10.56 -17.60 -4.75
CA PHE A 4 -10.07 -17.66 -3.38
C PHE A 4 -10.07 -19.08 -2.87
N ASN A 5 -9.02 -19.47 -2.17
CA ASN A 5 -8.88 -20.80 -1.58
C ASN A 5 -9.47 -20.91 -0.18
N ASP A 6 -9.77 -19.76 0.45
CA ASP A 6 -10.30 -19.67 1.80
C ASP A 6 -11.61 -18.88 1.83
N LYS A 7 -12.39 -19.02 2.91
CA LYS A 7 -13.64 -18.29 3.11
C LYS A 7 -13.44 -16.90 3.74
N ASP A 8 -12.34 -16.69 4.43
CA ASP A 8 -12.02 -15.45 5.18
C ASP A 8 -11.12 -14.50 4.39
N ASN A 9 -11.31 -14.45 3.08
CA ASN A 9 -10.55 -13.55 2.24
C ASN A 9 -11.01 -12.11 2.37
N ARG A 10 -10.04 -11.19 2.28
CA ARG A 10 -10.28 -9.75 2.22
C ARG A 10 -9.69 -9.19 0.93
N LEU A 11 -10.33 -8.19 0.38
CA LEU A 11 -9.90 -7.54 -0.84
C LEU A 11 -9.82 -6.03 -0.63
N PHE A 12 -8.62 -5.48 -0.78
CA PHE A 12 -8.40 -4.04 -0.90
C PHE A 12 -8.25 -3.69 -2.37
N ILE A 13 -9.15 -2.86 -2.89
CA ILE A 13 -9.17 -2.48 -4.32
C ILE A 13 -8.63 -1.07 -4.45
N LEU A 14 -7.59 -0.93 -5.27
CA LEU A 14 -7.03 0.33 -5.67
C LEU A 14 -7.23 0.53 -7.17
N GLU A 15 -7.83 1.65 -7.54
CA GLU A 15 -8.08 2.00 -8.94
C GLU A 15 -7.40 3.31 -9.30
N SER A 16 -6.72 3.34 -10.42
CA SER A 16 -6.07 4.51 -10.97
C SER A 16 -6.38 4.66 -12.46
N TYR A 17 -6.49 5.90 -12.96
CA TYR A 17 -6.65 6.17 -14.39
C TYR A 17 -5.41 5.80 -15.21
N ASN A 18 -4.25 5.89 -14.59
CA ASN A 18 -2.99 5.55 -15.22
C ASN A 18 -2.58 4.13 -14.85
N PRO A 19 -1.87 3.42 -15.73
CA PRO A 19 -1.31 2.12 -15.42
C PRO A 19 -0.44 2.17 -14.16
N ILE A 20 -0.47 1.09 -13.39
CA ILE A 20 0.37 0.88 -12.22
C ILE A 20 1.66 0.22 -12.70
N TYR A 21 2.79 0.86 -12.40
CA TYR A 21 4.11 0.43 -12.87
C TYR A 21 5.02 0.02 -11.72
N THR A 22 5.98 -0.83 -12.03
CA THR A 22 7.22 -0.92 -11.26
C THR A 22 7.92 0.43 -11.26
N PRO A 23 8.38 0.95 -10.10
CA PRO A 23 9.03 2.24 -10.01
C PRO A 23 10.21 2.39 -10.98
N LYS A 24 10.30 3.55 -11.63
CA LYS A 24 11.36 3.83 -12.60
C LYS A 24 12.75 3.69 -12.01
N LYS A 25 12.91 4.01 -10.72
CA LYS A 25 14.19 3.89 -10.01
C LYS A 25 14.71 2.45 -9.89
N TYR A 26 13.85 1.45 -10.08
CA TYR A 26 14.20 0.02 -10.03
C TYR A 26 14.51 -0.56 -11.40
N ARG A 27 14.42 0.20 -12.46
CA ARG A 27 14.63 -0.29 -13.83
C ARG A 27 15.75 0.44 -14.54
N ASN A 28 16.45 -0.30 -15.38
CA ASN A 28 17.39 0.29 -16.34
C ASN A 28 16.65 0.90 -17.54
N TRP A 29 17.40 1.45 -18.49
CA TRP A 29 16.86 2.04 -19.70
C TRP A 29 16.05 1.06 -20.57
N PHE A 30 16.36 -0.23 -20.51
CA PHE A 30 15.66 -1.28 -21.24
C PHE A 30 14.46 -1.87 -20.51
N GLY A 31 14.11 -1.35 -19.34
CA GLY A 31 12.98 -1.80 -18.53
C GLY A 31 13.26 -3.00 -17.63
N GLN A 32 14.47 -3.51 -17.58
CA GLN A 32 14.87 -4.62 -16.72
C GLN A 32 15.03 -4.15 -15.27
N LEU A 33 14.61 -4.97 -14.31
CA LEU A 33 14.82 -4.71 -12.90
C LEU A 33 16.31 -4.75 -12.54
N LEU A 34 16.72 -3.83 -11.70
CA LEU A 34 18.09 -3.70 -11.21
C LEU A 34 18.31 -4.58 -9.98
N GLU A 35 19.55 -5.00 -9.72
CA GLU A 35 19.89 -5.86 -8.58
C GLU A 35 19.54 -5.25 -7.20
N HIS A 36 19.52 -3.92 -7.09
CA HIS A 36 19.12 -3.24 -5.86
C HIS A 36 17.61 -3.02 -5.74
N SER A 37 16.83 -3.53 -6.67
CA SER A 37 15.38 -3.56 -6.58
C SER A 37 14.93 -4.47 -5.43
N PRO A 38 13.88 -4.11 -4.67
CA PRO A 38 13.40 -4.93 -3.56
C PRO A 38 12.67 -6.21 -4.01
N TYR A 39 12.55 -6.47 -5.30
CA TYR A 39 12.01 -7.68 -5.91
C TYR A 39 12.56 -7.81 -7.34
N CYS A 40 12.39 -8.96 -7.94
CA CYS A 40 12.90 -9.26 -9.28
C CYS A 40 11.80 -9.79 -10.21
N GLU A 41 12.14 -10.02 -11.49
CA GLU A 41 11.17 -10.49 -12.48
C GLU A 41 10.53 -11.86 -12.14
N ARG A 42 11.23 -12.72 -11.40
CA ARG A 42 10.70 -14.02 -10.97
C ARG A 42 9.55 -13.91 -9.99
N ASP A 43 9.49 -12.80 -9.24
CA ASP A 43 8.47 -12.55 -8.23
C ASP A 43 7.17 -12.05 -8.88
N ILE A 44 7.25 -11.61 -10.14
CA ILE A 44 6.11 -11.18 -10.95
C ILE A 44 5.54 -12.40 -11.68
N ARG A 45 4.43 -12.92 -11.18
CA ARG A 45 3.75 -14.07 -11.77
C ARG A 45 2.74 -13.63 -12.82
N ARG A 46 2.87 -14.18 -14.01
CA ARG A 46 1.95 -13.99 -15.14
C ARG A 46 1.00 -15.18 -15.27
N PRO A 47 -0.12 -15.04 -15.99
CA PRO A 47 -0.95 -16.19 -16.33
C PRO A 47 -0.13 -17.24 -17.09
N ASN A 48 -0.27 -18.50 -16.69
CA ASN A 48 0.42 -19.61 -17.36
C ASN A 48 -0.21 -19.92 -18.72
N GLU A 49 -1.52 -19.73 -18.82
CA GLU A 49 -2.31 -19.97 -20.03
C GLU A 49 -3.26 -18.82 -20.24
N LEU A 50 -3.49 -18.48 -21.50
CA LEU A 50 -4.51 -17.53 -21.91
C LEU A 50 -5.67 -18.33 -22.50
N GLU A 51 -6.84 -18.25 -21.90
CA GLU A 51 -8.06 -18.81 -22.47
C GLU A 51 -8.51 -17.92 -23.63
N THR A 52 -8.70 -18.52 -24.80
CA THR A 52 -9.23 -17.88 -25.98
C THR A 52 -10.60 -18.43 -26.30
N TYR A 53 -11.55 -17.57 -26.55
CA TYR A 53 -12.93 -17.92 -26.86
C TYR A 53 -13.24 -17.44 -28.29
N ASN A 54 -13.65 -18.35 -29.15
CA ASN A 54 -13.97 -18.08 -30.56
C ASN A 54 -15.47 -18.35 -30.82
N GLU A 55 -16.34 -17.76 -30.02
CA GLU A 55 -17.78 -17.92 -30.16
C GLU A 55 -18.39 -16.67 -30.75
N ASN A 56 -19.37 -16.88 -31.64
CA ASN A 56 -20.23 -15.80 -32.13
C ASN A 56 -21.52 -15.75 -31.32
N GLY A 57 -22.00 -14.55 -31.05
CA GLY A 57 -23.22 -14.34 -30.27
C GLY A 57 -23.33 -12.89 -29.79
N ASP A 58 -24.32 -12.63 -28.95
CA ASP A 58 -24.50 -11.31 -28.35
C ASP A 58 -23.79 -11.27 -26.98
N PHE A 59 -22.55 -10.80 -26.97
CA PHE A 59 -21.76 -10.67 -25.75
C PHE A 59 -21.90 -9.28 -25.18
N LYS A 60 -22.54 -9.18 -24.01
CA LYS A 60 -22.70 -7.93 -23.28
C LYS A 60 -21.42 -7.60 -22.50
N ILE A 61 -20.76 -6.53 -22.88
CA ILE A 61 -19.54 -6.03 -22.24
C ILE A 61 -19.88 -4.81 -21.41
N LYS A 62 -19.52 -4.83 -20.15
CA LYS A 62 -19.64 -3.70 -19.22
C LYS A 62 -18.29 -2.98 -19.15
N ILE A 63 -18.29 -1.73 -19.57
CA ILE A 63 -17.10 -0.87 -19.55
C ILE A 63 -17.28 0.14 -18.43
N LYS A 64 -16.46 0.04 -17.39
CA LYS A 64 -16.39 1.07 -16.35
C LYS A 64 -15.56 2.24 -16.86
N LYS A 65 -16.14 3.42 -16.86
CA LYS A 65 -15.47 4.66 -17.23
C LYS A 65 -15.80 5.74 -16.21
N GLN A 66 -14.84 6.10 -15.39
CA GLN A 66 -15.06 6.92 -14.21
C GLN A 66 -16.12 6.29 -13.27
N ASN A 67 -17.21 7.00 -12.97
CA ASN A 67 -18.29 6.52 -12.12
C ASN A 67 -19.44 5.91 -12.91
N GLU A 68 -19.31 5.78 -14.23
CA GLU A 68 -20.36 5.27 -15.12
C GLU A 68 -20.00 3.88 -15.65
N ILE A 69 -21.04 3.09 -15.91
CA ILE A 69 -20.93 1.81 -16.59
C ILE A 69 -21.66 1.93 -17.93
N ILE A 70 -20.91 1.75 -19.01
CA ILE A 70 -21.44 1.70 -20.38
C ILE A 70 -21.55 0.24 -20.79
N GLU A 71 -22.68 -0.15 -21.37
CA GLU A 71 -22.87 -1.48 -21.94
C GLU A 71 -22.70 -1.44 -23.47
N MET A 72 -21.95 -2.40 -24.00
CA MET A 72 -21.81 -2.62 -25.43
C MET A 72 -22.10 -4.08 -25.75
N ILE A 73 -22.70 -4.34 -26.91
CA ILE A 73 -22.96 -5.69 -27.40
C ILE A 73 -22.01 -5.96 -28.55
N TYR A 74 -21.21 -7.04 -28.42
CA TYR A 74 -20.33 -7.52 -29.46
C TYR A 74 -20.86 -8.82 -30.06
N ALA A 75 -20.69 -8.96 -31.37
CA ALA A 75 -21.09 -10.16 -32.11
C ALA A 75 -20.14 -11.34 -31.93
N SER A 76 -18.99 -11.12 -31.30
CA SER A 76 -17.99 -12.15 -30.96
C SER A 76 -17.55 -12.00 -29.51
N HIS A 77 -17.05 -13.07 -28.91
CA HIS A 77 -16.50 -13.03 -27.56
C HIS A 77 -15.28 -12.09 -27.47
N PRO A 78 -15.19 -11.17 -26.48
CA PRO A 78 -14.12 -10.17 -26.41
C PRO A 78 -12.73 -10.75 -26.13
N PHE A 79 -12.64 -12.01 -25.74
CA PHE A 79 -11.38 -12.75 -25.52
C PHE A 79 -11.00 -13.64 -26.71
N ASP A 80 -11.53 -13.36 -27.88
CA ASP A 80 -11.07 -13.92 -29.15
C ASP A 80 -9.78 -13.20 -29.59
N VAL A 81 -8.68 -13.46 -28.87
CA VAL A 81 -7.37 -12.85 -29.11
C VAL A 81 -6.28 -13.92 -29.06
N VAL A 82 -5.35 -13.84 -30.00
CA VAL A 82 -4.22 -14.78 -30.10
C VAL A 82 -3.13 -14.50 -29.06
N GLY A 83 -3.12 -13.31 -28.46
CA GLY A 83 -2.15 -12.91 -27.45
C GLY A 83 -2.26 -11.44 -27.08
N TYR A 84 -1.38 -11.01 -26.19
CA TYR A 84 -1.26 -9.62 -25.78
C TYR A 84 0.03 -9.03 -26.32
N ASP A 85 -0.08 -7.84 -26.88
CA ASP A 85 1.05 -6.98 -27.18
C ASP A 85 1.11 -5.84 -26.17
N GLY A 86 2.26 -5.65 -25.52
CA GLY A 86 2.48 -4.63 -24.50
C GLY A 86 2.22 -5.06 -23.06
N PHE A 87 1.90 -4.11 -22.19
CA PHE A 87 1.89 -4.27 -20.73
C PHE A 87 0.51 -4.58 -20.12
N ASN A 88 -0.51 -4.84 -20.91
CA ASN A 88 -1.90 -4.89 -20.47
C ASN A 88 -2.39 -6.30 -20.11
N TYR A 89 -1.56 -7.12 -19.50
CA TYR A 89 -2.01 -8.39 -18.95
C TYR A 89 -1.97 -8.39 -17.42
N PRO A 90 -2.86 -9.16 -16.78
CA PRO A 90 -2.85 -9.27 -15.33
C PRO A 90 -1.58 -9.99 -14.86
N TYR A 91 -1.05 -9.54 -13.74
CA TYR A 91 0.03 -10.23 -13.05
C TYR A 91 -0.26 -10.27 -11.55
N ALA A 92 0.40 -11.17 -10.85
CA ALA A 92 0.34 -11.29 -9.40
C ALA A 92 1.73 -11.14 -8.81
N PHE A 93 1.80 -10.43 -7.70
CA PHE A 93 3.00 -10.27 -6.89
C PHE A 93 2.65 -10.59 -5.44
N SER A 94 3.45 -11.43 -4.79
CA SER A 94 3.30 -11.68 -3.36
C SER A 94 4.01 -10.61 -2.57
N ILE A 95 3.32 -9.97 -1.63
CA ILE A 95 3.94 -8.98 -0.74
C ILE A 95 5.09 -9.61 0.08
N HIS A 96 5.07 -10.93 0.30
CA HIS A 96 6.12 -11.66 1.01
C HIS A 96 7.41 -11.82 0.20
N ASP A 97 7.37 -11.54 -1.11
CA ASP A 97 8.55 -11.54 -1.99
C ASP A 97 9.19 -10.13 -2.06
N PHE A 98 8.67 -9.17 -1.30
CA PHE A 98 9.22 -7.83 -1.20
C PHE A 98 10.30 -7.76 -0.11
N GLU A 99 11.53 -7.36 -0.49
CA GLU A 99 12.70 -7.30 0.40
C GLU A 99 13.24 -5.86 0.52
N PRO A 100 12.75 -5.08 1.50
CA PRO A 100 13.21 -3.71 1.66
C PRO A 100 14.65 -3.67 2.18
N ILE A 101 15.41 -2.70 1.72
CA ILE A 101 16.78 -2.48 2.20
C ILE A 101 16.74 -2.05 3.67
N THR A 102 17.51 -2.75 4.50
CA THR A 102 17.80 -2.38 5.89
C THR A 102 19.27 -2.03 6.04
N GLY A 103 19.59 -1.01 6.78
CA GLY A 103 20.95 -0.50 6.92
C GLY A 103 21.35 -0.12 8.34
N ARG A 104 22.62 0.30 8.48
CA ARG A 104 23.12 0.84 9.74
C ARG A 104 22.47 2.18 10.09
N ILE A 105 22.11 2.96 9.10
CA ILE A 105 21.48 4.28 9.24
C ILE A 105 20.04 4.22 8.73
N HIS A 106 19.24 5.18 9.16
CA HIS A 106 17.84 5.30 8.75
C HIS A 106 17.67 5.23 7.23
N GLN A 107 16.76 4.36 6.81
CA GLN A 107 16.34 4.24 5.42
C GLN A 107 15.02 5.02 5.24
N PRO A 108 14.97 5.97 4.31
CA PRO A 108 13.77 6.78 4.10
C PRO A 108 12.60 5.93 3.56
N PRO A 109 11.35 6.37 3.77
CA PRO A 109 10.13 5.65 3.34
C PRO A 109 10.14 5.10 1.91
N PRO A 110 10.77 5.76 0.90
CA PRO A 110 10.85 5.21 -0.45
C PRO A 110 11.47 3.83 -0.61
N VAL A 111 12.15 3.27 0.41
CA VAL A 111 12.62 1.87 0.38
C VAL A 111 11.48 0.86 0.40
N HIS A 112 10.30 1.25 0.87
CA HIS A 112 9.09 0.43 0.90
C HIS A 112 8.27 0.51 -0.38
N GLN A 113 8.62 1.40 -1.31
CA GLN A 113 7.85 1.61 -2.53
C GLN A 113 7.86 0.36 -3.41
N THR A 114 6.67 -0.13 -3.73
CA THR A 114 6.46 -1.35 -4.53
C THR A 114 6.01 -1.02 -5.94
N PHE A 115 5.03 -0.13 -6.08
CA PHE A 115 4.48 0.31 -7.36
C PHE A 115 4.28 1.82 -7.38
N GLU A 116 4.13 2.36 -8.58
CA GLU A 116 3.83 3.79 -8.77
C GLU A 116 2.91 4.04 -9.96
N THR A 117 2.21 5.17 -9.87
CA THR A 117 1.55 5.82 -11.00
C THR A 117 1.88 7.31 -10.96
N SER A 118 1.37 8.10 -11.89
CA SER A 118 1.46 9.57 -11.81
C SER A 118 0.59 10.18 -10.68
N ALA A 119 -0.31 9.40 -10.10
CA ALA A 119 -1.29 9.87 -9.13
C ALA A 119 -1.07 9.32 -7.72
N LEU A 120 -0.32 8.22 -7.57
CA LEU A 120 -0.09 7.57 -6.29
C LEU A 120 1.15 6.70 -6.30
N VAL A 121 1.63 6.37 -5.10
CA VAL A 121 2.61 5.32 -4.87
C VAL A 121 2.02 4.26 -3.94
N VAL A 122 2.44 3.02 -4.14
CA VAL A 122 2.09 1.88 -3.28
C VAL A 122 3.35 1.41 -2.58
N CYS A 123 3.28 1.32 -1.25
CA CYS A 123 4.37 0.84 -0.41
C CYS A 123 3.96 -0.44 0.32
N SER A 124 4.94 -1.33 0.49
CA SER A 124 4.78 -2.59 1.23
C SER A 124 5.56 -2.53 2.53
N PHE A 125 4.86 -2.61 3.66
CA PHE A 125 5.46 -2.84 4.95
C PHE A 125 5.39 -4.33 5.26
N VAL A 126 6.56 -4.96 5.35
CA VAL A 126 6.70 -6.41 5.51
C VAL A 126 7.54 -6.73 6.75
N PRO A 127 7.46 -7.96 7.26
CA PRO A 127 8.40 -8.43 8.28
C PRO A 127 9.85 -8.18 7.83
N ARG A 128 10.62 -7.50 8.64
CA ARG A 128 12.01 -7.09 8.32
C ARG A 128 12.81 -6.78 9.57
N LEU A 129 14.12 -6.75 9.42
CA LEU A 129 15.00 -6.17 10.43
C LEU A 129 14.85 -4.64 10.44
N TYR A 130 14.97 -4.04 11.63
CA TYR A 130 15.10 -2.60 11.75
C TYR A 130 16.52 -2.12 11.42
N ASP A 131 16.67 -0.83 11.20
CA ASP A 131 17.98 -0.21 11.10
C ASP A 131 18.78 -0.45 12.38
N TYR A 132 20.02 -0.92 12.22
CA TYR A 132 20.80 -1.50 13.33
C TYR A 132 21.83 -0.57 13.97
N HIS A 133 21.73 0.75 13.76
CA HIS A 133 22.56 1.68 14.51
C HIS A 133 22.21 1.64 16.02
N PRO A 134 23.18 1.66 16.95
CA PRO A 134 22.90 1.56 18.40
C PRO A 134 21.96 2.63 18.96
N LYS A 135 21.81 3.76 18.26
CA LYS A 135 20.87 4.84 18.59
C LYS A 135 19.66 4.87 17.66
N SER A 136 19.41 3.81 16.93
CA SER A 136 18.23 3.71 16.07
C SER A 136 16.96 3.64 16.92
N ILE A 137 15.92 4.34 16.49
CA ILE A 137 14.58 4.28 17.07
C ILE A 137 13.69 3.65 15.99
N PRO A 138 13.20 2.42 16.19
CA PRO A 138 12.42 1.71 15.19
C PRO A 138 11.08 2.36 14.83
N ALA A 139 10.41 2.97 15.82
CA ALA A 139 9.15 3.67 15.57
C ALA A 139 9.37 4.87 14.64
N PRO A 140 8.44 5.13 13.70
CA PRO A 140 8.53 6.31 12.84
C PRO A 140 8.42 7.59 13.68
N TYR A 141 8.94 8.69 13.14
CA TYR A 141 8.79 10.01 13.74
C TYR A 141 7.44 10.63 13.36
N ASN A 142 7.00 11.62 14.16
CA ASN A 142 5.85 12.44 13.79
C ASN A 142 6.16 13.28 12.55
N HIS A 143 5.30 13.26 11.58
CA HIS A 143 5.45 13.97 10.32
C HIS A 143 4.09 14.36 9.72
N SER A 144 4.10 15.12 8.66
CA SER A 144 2.92 15.37 7.84
C SER A 144 3.30 15.38 6.36
N ASN A 145 2.47 14.79 5.54
CA ASN A 145 2.57 14.87 4.09
C ASN A 145 1.71 16.07 3.63
N ILE A 146 2.33 17.10 3.08
CA ILE A 146 1.59 18.30 2.66
C ILE A 146 0.83 18.06 1.35
N ASP A 147 1.41 17.25 0.47
CA ASP A 147 0.96 17.05 -0.91
C ASP A 147 0.21 15.72 -1.13
N SER A 148 0.05 14.88 -0.09
CA SER A 148 -0.58 13.58 -0.25
C SER A 148 -1.43 13.17 0.94
N ASP A 149 -2.54 12.52 0.65
CA ASP A 149 -3.26 11.72 1.63
C ASP A 149 -2.60 10.34 1.73
N GLU A 150 -2.43 9.85 2.94
CA GLU A 150 -1.85 8.54 3.23
C GLU A 150 -2.93 7.56 3.68
N VAL A 151 -3.06 6.45 2.98
CA VAL A 151 -3.97 5.36 3.33
C VAL A 151 -3.16 4.13 3.69
N LEU A 152 -3.39 3.56 4.88
CA LEU A 152 -2.79 2.28 5.28
C LEU A 152 -3.88 1.22 5.41
N TYR A 153 -3.68 0.11 4.74
CA TYR A 153 -4.44 -1.12 4.91
C TYR A 153 -3.61 -2.13 5.72
N TYR A 154 -4.09 -2.48 6.89
CA TYR A 154 -3.41 -3.38 7.82
C TYR A 154 -3.80 -4.81 7.54
N VAL A 155 -2.82 -5.63 7.16
CA VAL A 155 -3.04 -7.01 6.71
C VAL A 155 -2.88 -8.00 7.84
N ASP A 156 -1.73 -8.00 8.52
CA ASP A 156 -1.38 -8.95 9.59
C ASP A 156 -0.20 -8.44 10.43
N GLY A 157 0.06 -9.11 11.54
CA GLY A 157 1.21 -8.85 12.40
C GLY A 157 0.97 -7.79 13.48
N ASP A 158 2.06 -7.33 14.08
CA ASP A 158 2.06 -6.33 15.15
C ASP A 158 2.40 -4.95 14.59
N PHE A 159 1.42 -4.07 14.60
CA PHE A 159 1.57 -2.70 14.13
C PHE A 159 2.08 -1.81 15.28
N MET A 160 3.38 -1.93 15.56
CA MET A 160 4.07 -1.29 16.67
C MET A 160 3.73 0.20 16.83
N SER A 161 3.57 0.94 15.73
CA SER A 161 3.30 2.39 15.75
C SER A 161 1.85 2.75 16.06
N ARG A 162 0.94 1.78 16.13
CA ARG A 162 -0.50 2.01 16.29
C ARG A 162 -1.08 1.16 17.42
N ASN A 163 -1.84 1.81 18.31
CA ASN A 163 -2.66 1.10 19.30
C ASN A 163 -4.04 0.82 18.69
N ASP A 164 -4.63 -0.32 19.04
CA ASP A 164 -6.02 -0.71 18.68
C ASP A 164 -6.29 -0.92 17.20
N VAL A 165 -5.26 -1.02 16.36
CA VAL A 165 -5.40 -1.40 14.95
C VAL A 165 -5.38 -2.92 14.83
N LYS A 166 -6.25 -3.47 13.99
CA LYS A 166 -6.42 -4.91 13.76
C LYS A 166 -6.32 -5.21 12.26
N PRO A 167 -6.01 -6.46 11.90
CA PRO A 167 -6.06 -6.89 10.51
C PRO A 167 -7.41 -6.59 9.85
N GLY A 168 -7.37 -5.97 8.68
CA GLY A 168 -8.52 -5.50 7.92
C GLY A 168 -8.96 -4.07 8.20
N HIS A 169 -8.36 -3.39 9.17
CA HIS A 169 -8.57 -1.96 9.36
C HIS A 169 -7.88 -1.15 8.26
N ILE A 170 -8.41 0.06 8.04
CA ILE A 170 -7.82 1.08 7.17
C ILE A 170 -7.70 2.36 7.99
N SER A 171 -6.56 3.03 7.94
CA SER A 171 -6.41 4.40 8.41
C SER A 171 -6.22 5.35 7.23
N LEU A 172 -6.76 6.56 7.37
CA LEU A 172 -6.55 7.67 6.47
C LEU A 172 -5.91 8.82 7.25
N HIS A 173 -4.76 9.27 6.76
CA HIS A 173 -4.07 10.45 7.27
C HIS A 173 -4.16 11.54 6.18
N PRO A 174 -5.04 12.54 6.36
CA PRO A 174 -5.22 13.59 5.36
C PRO A 174 -3.97 14.45 5.21
N ALA A 175 -3.77 14.98 4.01
CA ALA A 175 -2.70 15.90 3.69
C ALA A 175 -2.64 17.09 4.68
N GLY A 176 -1.44 17.45 5.10
CA GLY A 176 -1.19 18.57 6.01
C GLY A 176 -1.45 18.28 7.50
N ILE A 177 -2.03 17.13 7.84
CA ILE A 177 -2.29 16.77 9.24
C ILE A 177 -1.09 15.99 9.82
N PRO A 178 -0.47 16.47 10.90
CA PRO A 178 0.58 15.73 11.58
C PRO A 178 0.08 14.39 12.12
N HIS A 179 0.84 13.35 11.87
CA HIS A 179 0.57 12.01 12.35
C HIS A 179 1.89 11.28 12.65
N GLY A 180 1.80 10.18 13.38
CA GLY A 180 2.98 9.43 13.80
C GLY A 180 2.61 8.28 14.74
N PRO A 181 3.58 7.75 15.49
CA PRO A 181 3.33 6.67 16.43
C PRO A 181 2.41 7.12 17.56
N HIS A 182 1.54 6.21 18.00
CA HIS A 182 0.69 6.44 19.17
C HIS A 182 1.54 6.53 20.45
N PRO A 183 0.98 7.11 21.56
CA PRO A 183 1.71 7.26 22.82
C PRO A 183 2.34 5.95 23.30
N GLY A 184 3.59 6.02 23.74
CA GLY A 184 4.35 4.88 24.24
C GLY A 184 4.88 3.93 23.15
N ALA A 185 4.51 4.13 21.87
CA ALA A 185 4.99 3.26 20.81
C ALA A 185 6.49 3.45 20.53
N MET A 186 6.97 4.69 20.61
CA MET A 186 8.38 5.00 20.46
C MET A 186 9.22 4.31 21.54
N GLU A 187 8.85 4.45 22.79
CA GLU A 187 9.54 3.87 23.95
C GLU A 187 9.54 2.34 23.88
N ARG A 188 8.42 1.74 23.52
CA ARG A 188 8.33 0.27 23.34
C ARG A 188 9.17 -0.25 22.19
N SER A 189 9.45 0.59 21.20
CA SER A 189 10.25 0.18 20.03
C SER A 189 11.74 0.14 20.29
N ILE A 190 12.23 0.87 21.30
CA ILE A 190 13.67 0.95 21.59
C ILE A 190 14.21 -0.43 21.96
N GLY A 191 15.24 -0.87 21.23
CA GLY A 191 15.86 -2.17 21.43
C GLY A 191 15.22 -3.32 20.66
N LEU A 192 14.12 -3.09 19.95
CA LEU A 192 13.59 -4.08 19.01
C LEU A 192 14.53 -4.22 17.81
N VAL A 193 14.70 -5.45 17.32
CA VAL A 193 15.59 -5.78 16.20
C VAL A 193 14.84 -6.03 14.90
N ASP A 194 13.57 -6.40 14.98
CA ASP A 194 12.73 -6.69 13.82
C ASP A 194 11.27 -6.27 14.02
N THR A 195 10.51 -6.32 12.96
CA THR A 195 9.05 -6.18 12.95
C THR A 195 8.40 -7.33 12.21
N LYS A 196 7.18 -7.66 12.63
CA LYS A 196 6.31 -8.64 11.96
C LYS A 196 5.09 -7.99 11.30
N GLU A 197 5.10 -6.68 11.18
CA GLU A 197 4.00 -5.97 10.54
C GLU A 197 3.85 -6.37 9.06
N LEU A 198 2.61 -6.45 8.61
CA LEU A 198 2.27 -6.63 7.21
C LEU A 198 1.17 -5.64 6.85
N ALA A 199 1.50 -4.63 6.07
CA ALA A 199 0.58 -3.57 5.67
C ALA A 199 0.88 -3.06 4.27
N VAL A 200 -0.14 -2.51 3.62
CA VAL A 200 -0.01 -1.79 2.36
C VAL A 200 -0.33 -0.33 2.60
N MET A 201 0.58 0.56 2.23
CA MET A 201 0.37 2.00 2.28
C MET A 201 0.22 2.55 0.86
N VAL A 202 -0.66 3.52 0.71
CA VAL A 202 -0.87 4.25 -0.54
C VAL A 202 -0.82 5.73 -0.24
N ASP A 203 0.16 6.42 -0.82
CA ASP A 203 0.21 7.88 -0.84
C ASP A 203 -0.39 8.39 -2.13
N THR A 204 -1.38 9.27 -2.04
CA THR A 204 -2.06 9.82 -3.21
C THR A 204 -1.70 11.29 -3.40
N PHE A 205 -1.32 11.68 -4.61
CA PHE A 205 -0.93 13.06 -4.94
C PHE A 205 -2.12 13.94 -5.32
N LYS A 206 -3.33 13.46 -5.03
CA LYS A 206 -4.57 14.21 -5.12
C LYS A 206 -5.46 13.85 -3.94
N PRO A 207 -6.20 14.83 -3.39
CA PRO A 207 -7.03 14.59 -2.22
C PRO A 207 -8.09 13.53 -2.49
N LEU A 208 -8.30 12.68 -1.49
CA LEU A 208 -9.35 11.66 -1.49
C LEU A 208 -10.64 12.23 -0.94
N ALA A 209 -11.76 11.82 -1.53
CA ALA A 209 -13.08 12.03 -0.96
C ALA A 209 -13.52 10.78 -0.19
N VAL A 210 -13.85 10.94 1.08
CA VAL A 210 -14.39 9.86 1.90
C VAL A 210 -15.87 9.68 1.57
N THR A 211 -16.30 8.47 1.27
CA THR A 211 -17.69 8.17 0.96
C THR A 211 -18.57 8.14 2.21
N GLU A 212 -19.88 8.29 2.04
CA GLU A 212 -20.85 8.18 3.16
C GLU A 212 -20.79 6.80 3.82
N GLU A 213 -20.56 5.74 3.05
CA GLU A 213 -20.43 4.38 3.54
C GLU A 213 -19.21 4.24 4.45
N ALA A 214 -18.09 4.81 4.06
CA ALA A 214 -16.88 4.81 4.88
C ALA A 214 -17.08 5.61 6.18
N LEU A 215 -17.76 6.74 6.12
CA LEU A 215 -18.08 7.53 7.33
C LEU A 215 -18.96 6.77 8.33
N LYS A 216 -19.86 5.88 7.87
CA LYS A 216 -20.71 5.07 8.75
C LYS A 216 -19.93 4.04 9.57
N ILE A 217 -18.78 3.60 9.07
CA ILE A 217 -17.92 2.61 9.74
C ILE A 217 -16.67 3.22 10.36
N ALA A 218 -16.52 4.55 10.26
CA ALA A 218 -15.35 5.25 10.77
C ALA A 218 -15.31 5.21 12.32
N ASP A 219 -14.13 4.96 12.86
CA ASP A 219 -13.86 5.12 14.30
C ASP A 219 -13.55 6.60 14.61
N ASN A 220 -14.56 7.31 15.07
CA ASN A 220 -14.43 8.73 15.43
C ASN A 220 -13.46 8.99 16.62
N ASN A 221 -13.09 7.97 17.37
CA ASN A 221 -12.15 8.09 18.48
C ASN A 221 -10.69 7.93 18.04
N TYR A 222 -10.43 7.45 16.84
CA TYR A 222 -9.08 7.27 16.33
C TYR A 222 -8.27 8.58 16.33
N TYR A 223 -8.88 9.65 15.87
CA TYR A 223 -8.27 10.97 15.80
C TYR A 223 -8.03 11.58 17.19
N ALA A 224 -8.97 11.40 18.11
CA ALA A 224 -8.80 11.87 19.49
C ALA A 224 -7.62 11.18 20.19
N ARG A 225 -7.38 9.90 19.90
CA ARG A 225 -6.21 9.17 20.41
C ARG A 225 -4.90 9.71 19.86
N LEU A 226 -4.86 10.13 18.59
CA LEU A 226 -3.69 10.78 18.00
C LEU A 226 -3.42 12.16 18.62
N GLN A 227 -4.46 12.97 18.83
CA GLN A 227 -4.31 14.29 19.44
C GLN A 227 -3.84 14.20 20.90
N HIS A 228 -4.36 13.25 21.66
CA HIS A 228 -3.91 13.02 23.03
C HIS A 228 -2.43 12.63 23.10
N ALA A 229 -1.93 11.94 22.06
CA ALA A 229 -0.54 11.62 21.89
C ALA A 229 0.35 12.86 21.74
N LEU A 230 -0.09 13.80 20.93
CA LEU A 230 0.65 15.04 20.68
C LEU A 230 0.69 15.95 21.92
N LEU A 231 -0.41 15.99 22.70
CA LEU A 231 -0.49 16.78 23.93
C LEU A 231 0.36 16.20 25.08
N LEU A 232 0.42 14.88 25.22
CA LEU A 232 1.26 14.23 26.24
C LEU A 232 2.76 14.39 25.93
N ASN A 233 3.16 14.38 24.66
CA ASN A 233 4.54 14.62 24.29
C ASN A 233 5.02 16.03 24.60
N ASP A 234 4.15 17.04 24.56
CA ASP A 234 4.51 18.42 24.91
C ASP A 234 4.72 18.61 26.42
N GLU A 235 3.91 17.96 27.27
CA GLU A 235 4.09 17.99 28.73
C GLU A 235 5.34 17.22 29.19
N GLU A 236 5.64 16.08 28.54
CA GLU A 236 6.85 15.31 28.82
C GLU A 236 8.09 16.03 28.28
N ALA A 237 8.01 16.69 27.13
CA ALA A 237 9.10 17.51 26.60
C ALA A 237 9.39 18.71 27.51
N GLU A 238 8.40 19.30 28.15
CA GLU A 238 8.59 20.39 29.13
C GLU A 238 9.23 19.90 30.43
N LYS A 239 8.93 18.66 30.87
CA LYS A 239 9.59 18.03 32.02
C LYS A 239 11.06 17.66 31.75
N LEU A 240 11.40 17.37 30.51
CA LEU A 240 12.77 17.07 30.08
C LEU A 240 13.62 18.32 29.80
N ARG A 241 13.02 19.50 29.70
CA ARG A 241 13.69 20.81 29.56
C ARG A 241 14.03 21.50 30.89
N LYS A 242 13.59 20.93 31.99
CA LYS A 242 13.90 21.36 33.37
C LYS A 242 14.89 20.41 34.01
#